data_2cb594227ae57ac89c9f447f9554766a
#
_entry.id   2cb594227ae57ac89c9f447f9554766a
#
_cell.length_a   1.000
_cell.length_b   1.000
_cell.length_c   1.000
_cell.angle_alpha   90.00
_cell.angle_beta   90.00
_cell.angle_gamma   90.00
#
_symmetry.space_group_name_H-M   'P 1'
#
loop_
_entity.id
_entity.type
_entity.pdbx_description
1 polymer ?
#
loop_
_entity_poly.entity_id
_entity_poly.type
_entity_poly.pdbx_seq_one_letter_code
_entity_poly.pdbx_strand_id
1 'polypeptide(L)'
;MGREEVRFSTIDMSVFDLYNGKCEFLKAGASMTFIKRADKVECIKSTSLPIGVISKLEIDTQEYRLEDGDIVIMVTDGVLDALPVEEQEFLIRMIIEGTNKNNPKEIAQHILEQVLECSGEVPVDDMTVLAVGIWS
;
A
#
# COMPACT_ATOMS: atom_id res chain seq x y z
N MET A 1 5.99 40.11 -3.77
CA MET A 1 5.25 38.92 -4.16
C MET A 1 5.71 37.73 -3.35
N GLY A 2 4.79 37.11 -2.67
CA GLY A 2 5.10 35.92 -1.90
C GLY A 2 5.49 34.76 -2.81
N ARG A 3 6.44 33.95 -2.36
CA ARG A 3 6.74 32.71 -3.03
C ARG A 3 5.64 31.72 -2.72
N GLU A 4 4.99 31.21 -3.74
CA GLU A 4 4.05 30.12 -3.55
C GLU A 4 4.82 28.83 -3.28
N GLU A 5 4.56 28.23 -2.13
CA GLU A 5 5.07 26.89 -1.85
C GLU A 5 4.20 25.89 -2.58
N VAL A 6 4.82 25.08 -3.43
CA VAL A 6 4.14 23.98 -4.06
C VAL A 6 4.13 22.83 -3.05
N ARG A 7 2.95 22.50 -2.56
CA ARG A 7 2.76 21.40 -1.62
C ARG A 7 1.99 20.29 -2.29
N PHE A 8 2.51 19.10 -2.16
CA PHE A 8 1.87 17.90 -2.68
C PHE A 8 1.40 17.06 -1.51
N SER A 9 0.20 16.52 -1.64
CA SER A 9 -0.33 15.57 -0.68
C SER A 9 -0.75 14.32 -1.40
N THR A 10 -0.61 13.20 -0.74
CA THR A 10 -1.13 11.92 -1.22
C THR A 10 -2.25 11.46 -0.29
N ILE A 11 -3.21 10.76 -0.87
CA ILE A 11 -4.26 10.12 -0.10
C ILE A 11 -4.26 8.65 -0.45
N ASP A 12 -4.21 7.81 0.58
CA ASP A 12 -4.36 6.37 0.44
C ASP A 12 -5.34 5.91 1.51
N MET A 13 -6.55 5.62 1.09
CA MET A 13 -7.64 5.30 1.99
C MET A 13 -8.31 4.01 1.58
N SER A 14 -8.59 3.17 2.55
CA SER A 14 -9.39 1.97 2.36
C SER A 14 -10.63 2.05 3.23
N VAL A 15 -11.78 1.85 2.63
CA VAL A 15 -13.08 1.89 3.31
C VAL A 15 -13.70 0.51 3.23
N PHE A 16 -13.94 -0.10 4.38
CA PHE A 16 -14.46 -1.46 4.49
C PHE A 16 -15.93 -1.45 4.89
N ASP A 17 -16.76 -2.13 4.10
CA ASP A 17 -18.14 -2.40 4.49
C ASP A 17 -18.15 -3.76 5.20
N LEU A 18 -18.37 -3.72 6.51
CA LEU A 18 -18.33 -4.91 7.36
C LEU A 18 -19.50 -5.88 7.15
N TYR A 19 -20.54 -5.42 6.45
CA TYR A 19 -21.72 -6.26 6.23
C TYR A 19 -21.61 -7.11 4.97
N ASN A 20 -20.99 -6.57 3.91
CA ASN A 20 -20.96 -7.25 2.62
C ASN A 20 -19.56 -7.56 2.09
N GLY A 21 -18.51 -7.17 2.83
CA GLY A 21 -17.13 -7.44 2.44
C GLY A 21 -16.59 -6.55 1.32
N LYS A 22 -17.32 -5.52 0.92
CA LYS A 22 -16.82 -4.59 -0.08
C LYS A 22 -15.76 -3.67 0.51
N CYS A 23 -14.73 -3.43 -0.27
CA CYS A 23 -13.69 -2.48 0.09
C CYS A 23 -13.49 -1.49 -1.06
N GLU A 24 -13.54 -0.21 -0.74
CA GLU A 24 -13.20 0.84 -1.67
C GLU A 24 -11.81 1.36 -1.37
N PHE A 25 -10.98 1.47 -2.40
CA PHE A 25 -9.66 2.07 -2.30
C PHE A 25 -9.69 3.42 -2.99
N LEU A 26 -9.42 4.47 -2.23
CA LEU A 26 -9.40 5.84 -2.73
C LEU A 26 -7.96 6.32 -2.70
N LYS A 27 -7.42 6.60 -3.88
CA LYS A 27 -5.99 6.95 -4.02
C LYS A 27 -5.82 8.22 -4.83
N ALA A 28 -4.91 9.06 -4.38
CA ALA A 28 -4.43 10.22 -5.12
C ALA A 28 -2.91 10.29 -4.95
N GLY A 29 -2.18 9.84 -5.96
CA GLY A 29 -0.72 9.80 -5.95
C GLY A 29 -0.14 8.94 -4.84
N ALA A 30 -0.90 7.98 -4.35
CA ALA A 30 -0.50 7.14 -3.24
C ALA A 30 0.30 5.93 -3.68
N SER A 31 0.96 5.31 -2.72
CA SER A 31 1.71 4.08 -2.90
C SER A 31 0.83 2.90 -3.25
N MET A 32 1.45 1.78 -3.53
CA MET A 32 0.75 0.54 -3.86
C MET A 32 0.05 -0.05 -2.63
N THR A 33 -1.10 -0.67 -2.87
CA THR A 33 -1.82 -1.47 -1.87
C THR A 33 -1.91 -2.89 -2.40
N PHE A 34 -1.76 -3.86 -1.52
CA PHE A 34 -1.80 -5.26 -1.89
C PHE A 34 -2.95 -5.96 -1.17
N ILE A 35 -3.58 -6.90 -1.85
CA ILE A 35 -4.55 -7.80 -1.23
C ILE A 35 -3.96 -9.21 -1.29
N LYS A 36 -3.65 -9.75 -0.12
CA LYS A 36 -3.20 -11.13 0.00
C LYS A 36 -4.42 -12.04 0.12
N ARG A 37 -4.65 -12.84 -0.89
CA ARG A 37 -5.71 -13.85 -0.91
C ARG A 37 -5.12 -15.24 -0.72
N ALA A 38 -5.97 -16.25 -0.64
CA ALA A 38 -5.53 -17.63 -0.39
C ALA A 38 -4.54 -18.14 -1.46
N ASP A 39 -4.74 -17.76 -2.70
CA ASP A 39 -4.01 -18.29 -3.85
C ASP A 39 -3.22 -17.23 -4.64
N LYS A 40 -3.34 -15.95 -4.29
CA LYS A 40 -2.70 -14.88 -5.07
C LYS A 40 -2.54 -13.61 -4.26
N VAL A 41 -1.71 -12.71 -4.77
CA VAL A 41 -1.56 -11.36 -4.26
C VAL A 41 -1.92 -10.40 -5.39
N GLU A 42 -2.88 -9.53 -5.15
CA GLU A 42 -3.28 -8.49 -6.09
C GLU A 42 -2.64 -7.18 -5.69
N CYS A 43 -2.22 -6.38 -6.67
CA CYS A 43 -1.64 -5.06 -6.44
C CYS A 43 -2.57 -3.98 -6.99
N ILE A 44 -2.86 -2.99 -6.16
CA ILE A 44 -3.71 -1.86 -6.51
C ILE A 44 -2.85 -0.61 -6.57
N LYS A 45 -2.82 0.02 -7.74
CA LYS A 45 -2.05 1.24 -7.98
C LYS A 45 -2.98 2.38 -8.34
N SER A 46 -2.56 3.59 -7.99
CA SER A 46 -3.24 4.79 -8.44
C SER A 46 -2.63 5.26 -9.77
N THR A 47 -3.49 5.71 -10.66
CA THR A 47 -3.07 6.43 -11.86
C THR A 47 -3.20 7.94 -11.68
N SER A 48 -3.78 8.38 -10.56
CA SER A 48 -3.98 9.79 -10.24
C SER A 48 -2.69 10.44 -9.76
N LEU A 49 -2.55 11.73 -10.06
CA LEU A 49 -1.45 12.54 -9.53
C LEU A 49 -1.71 12.92 -8.08
N PRO A 50 -0.67 13.22 -7.30
CA PRO A 50 -0.83 13.74 -5.95
C PRO A 50 -1.65 15.02 -5.94
N ILE A 51 -2.38 15.24 -4.86
CA ILE A 51 -3.16 16.46 -4.65
C ILE A 51 -2.22 17.66 -4.63
N GLY A 52 -2.55 18.69 -5.38
CA GLY A 52 -1.74 19.91 -5.49
C GLY A 52 -0.84 19.97 -6.71
N VAL A 53 -0.68 18.88 -7.44
CA VAL A 53 0.11 18.87 -8.70
C VAL A 53 -0.63 19.59 -9.79
N ILE A 54 -1.95 19.41 -9.86
CA ILE A 54 -2.82 20.08 -10.81
C ILE A 54 -3.96 20.77 -10.07
N SER A 55 -4.55 21.79 -10.71
CA SER A 55 -5.64 22.56 -10.10
C SER A 55 -6.92 21.75 -9.88
N LYS A 56 -7.08 20.64 -10.60
CA LYS A 56 -8.25 19.78 -10.49
C LYS A 56 -7.90 18.55 -9.67
N LEU A 57 -8.66 18.34 -8.59
CA LEU A 57 -8.51 17.18 -7.75
C LEU A 57 -9.05 15.93 -8.45
N GLU A 58 -8.19 14.94 -8.63
CA GLU A 58 -8.57 13.63 -9.13
C GLU A 58 -8.25 12.58 -8.09
N ILE A 59 -9.28 11.87 -7.66
CA ILE A 59 -9.15 10.73 -6.76
C ILE A 59 -9.53 9.48 -7.52
N ASP A 60 -8.61 8.54 -7.60
CA ASP A 60 -8.84 7.24 -8.21
C ASP A 60 -9.55 6.36 -7.19
N THR A 61 -10.71 5.83 -7.58
CA THR A 61 -11.52 4.96 -6.72
C THR A 61 -11.66 3.59 -7.37
N GLN A 62 -11.32 2.55 -6.61
CA GLN A 62 -11.44 1.16 -7.06
C GLN A 62 -12.19 0.36 -5.99
N GLU A 63 -13.11 -0.49 -6.42
CA GLU A 63 -13.90 -1.33 -5.53
C GLU A 63 -13.50 -2.79 -5.68
N TYR A 64 -13.34 -3.46 -4.54
CA TYR A 64 -13.03 -4.88 -4.48
C TYR A 64 -13.95 -5.57 -3.49
N ARG A 65 -14.23 -6.83 -3.75
CA ARG A 65 -14.94 -7.65 -2.78
C ARG A 65 -13.94 -8.54 -2.05
N LEU A 66 -13.87 -8.38 -0.76
CA LEU A 66 -12.98 -9.15 0.09
C LEU A 66 -13.69 -10.40 0.61
N GLU A 67 -12.93 -11.45 0.75
CA GLU A 67 -13.37 -12.73 1.28
C GLU A 67 -12.75 -12.99 2.64
N ASP A 68 -13.34 -13.93 3.37
CA ASP A 68 -12.81 -14.35 4.66
C ASP A 68 -11.36 -14.81 4.52
N GLY A 69 -10.49 -14.28 5.36
CA GLY A 69 -9.06 -14.58 5.33
C GLY A 69 -8.22 -13.65 4.45
N ASP A 70 -8.84 -12.76 3.69
CA ASP A 70 -8.10 -11.78 2.90
C ASP A 70 -7.40 -10.76 3.82
N ILE A 71 -6.22 -10.33 3.40
CA ILE A 71 -5.44 -9.34 4.15
C ILE A 71 -5.08 -8.19 3.20
N VAL A 72 -5.49 -6.98 3.57
CA VAL A 72 -5.16 -5.76 2.84
C VAL A 72 -3.88 -5.18 3.44
N ILE A 73 -2.91 -4.90 2.59
CA ILE A 73 -1.60 -4.39 3.00
C ILE A 73 -1.34 -3.06 2.31
N MET A 74 -1.18 -2.03 3.12
CA MET A 74 -0.86 -0.68 2.65
C MET A 74 0.55 -0.32 3.08
N VAL A 75 1.32 0.27 2.17
CA VAL A 75 2.71 0.66 2.44
C VAL A 75 2.92 2.11 2.08
N THR A 76 3.80 2.78 2.80
CA THR A 76 4.18 4.16 2.48
C THR A 76 5.29 4.20 1.45
N ASP A 77 5.53 5.37 0.86
CA ASP A 77 6.57 5.58 -0.15
C ASP A 77 7.96 5.19 0.36
N GLY A 78 8.23 5.43 1.65
CA GLY A 78 9.51 5.04 2.24
C GLY A 78 9.81 3.56 2.16
N VAL A 79 8.77 2.72 2.21
CA VAL A 79 8.92 1.27 2.04
C VAL A 79 9.32 0.94 0.59
N LEU A 80 8.63 1.54 -0.36
CA LEU A 80 8.90 1.31 -1.78
C LEU A 80 10.25 1.88 -2.20
N ASP A 81 10.59 3.08 -1.72
CA ASP A 81 11.83 3.76 -2.08
C ASP A 81 13.09 3.05 -1.56
N ALA A 82 12.93 2.18 -0.59
CA ALA A 82 14.02 1.32 -0.12
C ALA A 82 14.38 0.20 -1.11
N LEU A 83 13.55 0.00 -2.13
CA LEU A 83 13.72 -1.04 -3.14
C LEU A 83 14.06 -0.43 -4.50
N PRO A 84 14.74 -1.17 -5.39
CA PRO A 84 15.00 -0.69 -6.75
C PRO A 84 13.71 -0.30 -7.46
N VAL A 85 13.69 0.86 -8.09
CA VAL A 85 12.48 1.47 -8.68
C VAL A 85 11.74 0.52 -9.63
N GLU A 86 12.47 -0.21 -10.45
CA GLU A 86 11.87 -1.10 -11.45
C GLU A 86 11.32 -2.41 -10.87
N GLU A 87 11.67 -2.72 -9.62
CA GLU A 87 11.35 -4.01 -9.00
C GLU A 87 10.45 -3.88 -7.76
N GLN A 88 9.97 -2.70 -7.45
CA GLN A 88 9.21 -2.45 -6.21
C GLN A 88 8.01 -3.37 -6.08
N GLU A 89 7.13 -3.40 -7.07
CA GLU A 89 5.94 -4.25 -7.04
C GLU A 89 6.30 -5.72 -6.95
N PHE A 90 7.23 -6.15 -7.77
CA PHE A 90 7.67 -7.55 -7.84
C PHE A 90 8.24 -8.02 -6.50
N LEU A 91 9.13 -7.23 -5.90
CA LEU A 91 9.78 -7.60 -4.64
C LEU A 91 8.80 -7.63 -3.47
N ILE A 92 7.93 -6.63 -3.36
CA ILE A 92 6.92 -6.64 -2.29
C ILE A 92 5.96 -7.83 -2.47
N ARG A 93 5.52 -8.08 -3.70
CA ARG A 93 4.66 -9.23 -3.99
C ARG A 93 5.33 -10.54 -3.61
N MET A 94 6.61 -10.71 -3.94
CA MET A 94 7.38 -11.89 -3.57
C MET A 94 7.47 -12.07 -2.05
N ILE A 95 7.71 -10.98 -1.33
CA ILE A 95 7.78 -11.01 0.13
C ILE A 95 6.44 -11.48 0.72
N ILE A 96 5.34 -10.93 0.21
CA ILE A 96 4.00 -11.30 0.68
C ILE A 96 3.67 -12.75 0.33
N GLU A 97 3.95 -13.18 -0.89
CA GLU A 97 3.69 -14.55 -1.33
C GLU A 97 4.55 -15.58 -0.58
N GLY A 98 5.77 -15.18 -0.21
CA GLY A 98 6.71 -16.06 0.47
C GLY A 98 6.41 -16.27 1.95
N THR A 99 5.50 -15.51 2.54
CA THR A 99 5.14 -15.69 3.95
C THR A 99 3.98 -16.67 4.10
N ASN A 100 4.09 -17.56 5.06
CA ASN A 100 3.01 -18.46 5.45
C ASN A 100 2.25 -17.94 6.68
N LYS A 101 2.54 -16.72 7.11
CA LYS A 101 1.86 -16.11 8.24
C LYS A 101 0.44 -15.70 7.86
N ASN A 102 -0.48 -15.86 8.81
CA ASN A 102 -1.88 -15.46 8.63
C ASN A 102 -2.26 -14.29 9.54
N ASN A 103 -1.38 -13.91 10.42
CA ASN A 103 -1.61 -12.80 11.34
C ASN A 103 -1.17 -11.49 10.69
N PRO A 104 -2.04 -10.48 10.59
CA PRO A 104 -1.69 -9.21 9.94
C PRO A 104 -0.46 -8.53 10.54
N LYS A 105 -0.33 -8.55 11.86
CA LYS A 105 0.83 -7.96 12.53
C LYS A 105 2.14 -8.64 12.12
N GLU A 106 2.14 -9.97 12.08
CA GLU A 106 3.32 -10.74 11.68
C GLU A 106 3.69 -10.49 10.22
N ILE A 107 2.68 -10.37 9.34
CA ILE A 107 2.89 -10.07 7.93
C ILE A 107 3.50 -8.67 7.76
N ALA A 108 2.95 -7.68 8.44
CA ALA A 108 3.47 -6.32 8.39
C ALA A 108 4.92 -6.27 8.87
N GLN A 109 5.22 -6.94 9.97
CA GLN A 109 6.56 -7.01 10.52
C GLN A 109 7.53 -7.72 9.56
N HIS A 110 7.10 -8.81 8.97
CA HIS A 110 7.90 -9.57 8.00
C HIS A 110 8.25 -8.72 6.77
N ILE A 111 7.28 -7.99 6.23
CA ILE A 111 7.51 -7.10 5.09
C ILE A 111 8.56 -6.06 5.45
N LEU A 112 8.40 -5.41 6.60
CA LEU A 112 9.31 -4.36 7.03
C LEU A 112 10.74 -4.89 7.22
N GLU A 113 10.90 -6.04 7.85
CA GLU A 113 12.20 -6.68 8.05
C GLU A 113 12.87 -7.01 6.72
N GLN A 114 12.14 -7.60 5.77
CA GLN A 114 12.69 -7.96 4.47
C GLN A 114 13.10 -6.73 3.65
N VAL A 115 12.30 -5.67 3.71
CA VAL A 115 12.63 -4.41 3.03
C VAL A 115 13.87 -3.77 3.61
N LEU A 116 14.01 -3.77 4.95
CA LEU A 116 15.20 -3.25 5.61
C LEU A 116 16.45 -4.03 5.25
N GLU A 117 16.35 -5.35 5.11
CA GLU A 117 17.48 -6.16 4.64
C GLU A 117 17.90 -5.76 3.22
N CYS A 118 16.94 -5.53 2.34
CA CYS A 118 17.23 -5.09 0.96
C CYS A 118 17.88 -3.72 0.91
N SER A 119 17.52 -2.82 1.82
CA SER A 119 18.05 -1.45 1.84
C SER A 119 19.38 -1.29 2.61
N GLY A 120 19.92 -2.37 3.19
CA GLY A 120 21.11 -2.30 4.02
C GLY A 120 20.83 -1.82 5.43
N GLU A 121 19.60 -1.98 5.90
CA GLU A 121 19.12 -1.65 7.24
C GLU A 121 19.13 -0.16 7.61
N VAL A 122 19.41 0.73 6.63
CA VAL A 122 19.37 2.18 6.84
C VAL A 122 18.17 2.74 6.07
N PRO A 123 17.08 3.10 6.74
CA PRO A 123 15.94 3.68 6.06
C PRO A 123 16.28 5.06 5.50
N VAL A 124 15.89 5.30 4.24
CA VAL A 124 16.08 6.60 3.57
C VAL A 124 14.97 7.56 3.96
N ASP A 125 13.81 7.03 4.31
CA ASP A 125 12.62 7.77 4.69
C ASP A 125 11.83 6.94 5.71
N ASP A 126 10.83 7.57 6.33
CA ASP A 126 9.95 6.86 7.26
C ASP A 126 9.19 5.75 6.55
N MET A 127 9.14 4.60 7.19
CA MET A 127 8.50 3.41 6.66
C MET A 127 7.33 2.99 7.53
N THR A 128 6.17 2.79 6.90
CA THR A 128 5.00 2.23 7.58
C THR A 128 4.38 1.15 6.72
N VAL A 129 4.07 0.03 7.35
CA VAL A 129 3.31 -1.06 6.75
C VAL A 129 2.08 -1.28 7.62
N LEU A 130 0.91 -1.19 7.01
CA LEU A 130 -0.37 -1.45 7.67
C LEU A 130 -1.01 -2.68 7.04
N ALA A 131 -1.35 -3.65 7.86
CA ALA A 131 -2.04 -4.85 7.40
C ALA A 131 -3.36 -5.01 8.13
N VAL A 132 -4.42 -5.24 7.37
CA VAL A 132 -5.77 -5.41 7.88
C VAL A 132 -6.31 -6.76 7.42
N GLY A 133 -6.61 -7.62 8.37
CA GLY A 133 -7.20 -8.94 8.10
C GLY A 133 -8.71 -8.89 8.19
N ILE A 134 -9.36 -9.63 7.28
CA ILE A 134 -10.82 -9.73 7.21
C ILE A 134 -11.24 -11.12 7.65
N TRP A 135 -12.03 -11.19 8.70
CA TRP A 135 -12.61 -12.44 9.21
C TRP A 135 -14.11 -12.29 9.41
N SER A 136 -14.82 -13.31 9.05
CA SER A 136 -16.26 -13.38 9.32
C SER A 136 -16.56 -14.37 10.44
#